data_3506402b303f34a550cf72527fb17441
#
_entry.id   3506402b303f34a550cf72527fb17441
#
_cell.length_a   1.000
_cell.length_b   1.000
_cell.length_c   1.000
_cell.angle_alpha   90.00
_cell.angle_beta   90.00
_cell.angle_gamma   90.00
#
_symmetry.space_group_name_H-M   'P 1'
#
loop_
_entity.id
_entity.type
_entity.pdbx_description
1 polymer ?
#
loop_
_entity_poly.entity_id
_entity_poly.type
_entity_poly.pdbx_seq_one_letter_code
_entity_poly.pdbx_strand_id
1 'polypeptide(L)'
;MKFIQKNKMELGDTLVPDLFILNNMKSLHANDIKVYMYLLLMLKKGAEADSDFICKELDLTSEEMRTAMEVLLAEGLIARGSRGYVVVDLKELEIDKSYTPKFDGRTRRVQPGVEEKRKAAVDAISESFFNGVMTLNWYTDIGNMFNIYAFSEEVMIALFQYCKERKALNKKYVYA
;
A
#
# COMPACT_ATOMS: atom_id res chain seq x y z
N MET A 1 22.02 21.73 14.23
CA MET A 1 21.02 21.13 15.10
C MET A 1 19.99 22.20 15.44
N LYS A 2 18.78 22.15 14.89
CA LYS A 2 17.71 23.11 15.19
C LYS A 2 16.71 22.41 16.10
N PHE A 3 16.66 22.84 17.36
CA PHE A 3 15.63 22.40 18.29
C PHE A 3 14.35 23.19 18.03
N ILE A 4 13.26 22.49 17.74
CA ILE A 4 11.93 23.09 17.65
C ILE A 4 11.47 23.38 19.07
N GLN A 5 11.12 24.61 19.31
CA GLN A 5 10.69 25.13 20.62
C GLN A 5 9.48 24.32 21.13
N LYS A 6 9.70 23.64 22.25
CA LYS A 6 8.66 22.88 22.98
C LYS A 6 7.77 23.84 23.73
N ASN A 7 6.82 24.47 23.04
CA ASN A 7 5.84 25.30 23.72
C ASN A 7 4.55 25.43 22.91
N LYS A 8 3.77 24.33 22.90
CA LYS A 8 2.31 24.39 22.87
C LYS A 8 1.82 23.04 23.38
N MET A 9 0.91 23.04 24.33
CA MET A 9 0.10 21.86 24.63
C MET A 9 -0.54 21.42 23.32
N GLU A 10 0.07 20.41 22.67
CA GLU A 10 -0.50 19.82 21.46
C GLU A 10 -1.67 18.95 21.89
N LEU A 11 -2.85 19.54 21.88
CA LEU A 11 -4.11 18.81 22.02
C LEU A 11 -4.36 18.10 20.67
N GLY A 12 -3.90 16.89 20.54
CA GLY A 12 -4.08 16.13 19.31
C GLY A 12 -3.99 14.64 19.56
N ASP A 13 -4.83 13.89 18.86
CA ASP A 13 -4.88 12.42 18.94
C ASP A 13 -4.05 11.79 17.81
N THR A 14 -3.30 10.74 18.13
CA THR A 14 -2.64 9.92 17.12
C THR A 14 -3.57 8.78 16.70
N LEU A 15 -3.93 8.73 15.44
CA LEU A 15 -4.76 7.65 14.89
C LEU A 15 -3.96 6.36 14.80
N VAL A 16 -4.47 5.33 15.42
CA VAL A 16 -3.94 3.96 15.33
C VAL A 16 -4.83 3.16 14.38
N PRO A 17 -4.28 2.49 13.37
CA PRO A 17 -5.07 1.67 12.48
C PRO A 17 -5.74 0.51 13.22
N ASP A 18 -7.05 0.31 12.99
CA ASP A 18 -7.79 -0.82 13.60
C ASP A 18 -7.17 -2.17 13.22
N LEU A 19 -6.64 -2.28 12.00
CA LEU A 19 -5.94 -3.48 11.52
C LEU A 19 -4.73 -3.83 12.36
N PHE A 20 -3.99 -2.81 12.85
CA PHE A 20 -2.89 -3.03 13.78
C PHE A 20 -3.38 -3.67 15.09
N ILE A 21 -4.46 -3.13 15.65
CA ILE A 21 -5.04 -3.62 16.91
C ILE A 21 -5.55 -5.05 16.75
N LEU A 22 -6.27 -5.32 15.66
CA LEU A 22 -6.93 -6.60 15.44
C LEU A 22 -5.96 -7.72 15.03
N ASN A 23 -4.95 -7.41 14.22
CA ASN A 23 -4.12 -8.42 13.56
C ASN A 23 -2.71 -8.55 14.17
N ASN A 24 -2.06 -7.44 14.53
CA ASN A 24 -0.65 -7.43 14.88
C ASN A 24 -0.41 -7.29 16.40
N MET A 25 -1.21 -6.51 17.11
CA MET A 25 -0.95 -6.13 18.50
C MET A 25 -0.79 -7.32 19.45
N LYS A 26 -1.47 -8.44 19.19
CA LYS A 26 -1.42 -9.65 20.03
C LYS A 26 -0.10 -10.42 19.94
N SER A 27 0.64 -10.29 18.84
CA SER A 27 1.93 -10.97 18.61
C SER A 27 3.13 -10.12 19.04
N LEU A 28 2.92 -8.85 19.36
CA LEU A 28 3.96 -7.89 19.68
C LEU A 28 4.21 -7.77 21.18
N HIS A 29 5.48 -7.52 21.54
CA HIS A 29 5.85 -7.17 22.90
C HIS A 29 5.63 -5.68 23.20
N ALA A 30 5.64 -5.32 24.48
CA ALA A 30 5.35 -3.96 24.92
C ALA A 30 6.27 -2.90 24.27
N ASN A 31 7.56 -3.21 24.09
CA ASN A 31 8.51 -2.29 23.48
C ASN A 31 8.26 -2.11 21.98
N ASP A 32 7.84 -3.16 21.27
CA ASP A 32 7.48 -3.09 19.85
C ASP A 32 6.28 -2.17 19.65
N ILE A 33 5.26 -2.32 20.49
CA ILE A 33 4.06 -1.47 20.48
C ILE A 33 4.42 -0.01 20.79
N LYS A 34 5.25 0.24 21.82
CA LYS A 34 5.70 1.60 22.15
C LYS A 34 6.39 2.27 20.96
N VAL A 35 7.34 1.55 20.33
CA VAL A 35 8.07 2.06 19.17
C VAL A 35 7.12 2.35 18.02
N TYR A 36 6.23 1.41 17.68
CA TYR A 36 5.27 1.60 16.59
C TYR A 36 4.34 2.80 16.81
N MET A 37 3.78 2.93 18.02
CA MET A 37 2.94 4.07 18.40
C MET A 37 3.68 5.41 18.28
N TYR A 38 4.96 5.42 18.69
CA TYR A 38 5.78 6.62 18.57
C TYR A 38 6.10 6.97 17.11
N LEU A 39 6.35 5.95 16.27
CA LEU A 39 6.54 6.16 14.82
C LEU A 39 5.27 6.72 14.15
N LEU A 40 4.07 6.26 14.54
CA LEU A 40 2.81 6.85 14.08
C LEU A 40 2.67 8.32 14.48
N LEU A 41 3.07 8.67 15.70
CA LEU A 41 3.10 10.07 16.14
C LEU A 41 4.06 10.92 15.31
N MET A 42 5.26 10.41 15.02
CA MET A 42 6.24 11.09 14.17
C MET A 42 5.73 11.28 12.74
N LEU A 43 5.11 10.24 12.18
CA LEU A 43 4.47 10.30 10.86
C LEU A 43 3.40 11.40 10.81
N LYS A 44 2.52 11.45 11.82
CA LYS A 44 1.48 12.49 11.93
C LYS A 44 2.08 13.89 11.99
N LYS A 45 3.19 14.05 12.69
CA LYS A 45 3.87 15.35 12.83
C LYS A 45 4.71 15.73 11.62
N GLY A 46 4.89 14.83 10.66
CA GLY A 46 5.83 15.02 9.54
C GLY A 46 7.28 15.22 10.03
N ALA A 47 7.63 14.64 11.19
CA ALA A 47 8.92 14.81 11.82
C ALA A 47 9.80 13.58 11.57
N GLU A 48 11.08 13.83 11.32
CA GLU A 48 12.11 12.80 11.29
C GLU A 48 12.74 12.69 12.69
N ALA A 49 12.97 11.46 13.15
CA ALA A 49 13.67 11.17 14.39
C ALA A 49 14.72 10.10 14.15
N ASP A 50 15.86 10.25 14.79
CA ASP A 50 16.87 9.20 14.82
C ASP A 50 16.59 8.18 15.96
N SER A 51 17.23 7.03 15.90
CA SER A 51 17.04 5.96 16.88
C SER A 51 17.40 6.40 18.30
N ASP A 52 18.46 7.20 18.47
CA ASP A 52 18.92 7.64 19.78
C ASP A 52 17.91 8.59 20.44
N PHE A 53 17.27 9.43 19.63
CA PHE A 53 16.20 10.30 20.11
C PHE A 53 14.99 9.48 20.56
N ILE A 54 14.58 8.47 19.76
CA ILE A 54 13.45 7.59 20.10
C ILE A 54 13.74 6.78 21.36
N CYS A 55 14.95 6.22 21.48
CA CYS A 55 15.40 5.48 22.67
C CYS A 55 15.24 6.34 23.92
N LYS A 56 15.68 7.60 23.86
CA LYS A 56 15.59 8.53 24.99
C LYS A 56 14.14 8.90 25.35
N GLU A 57 13.30 9.12 24.36
CA GLU A 57 11.89 9.50 24.58
C GLU A 57 11.05 8.34 25.15
N LEU A 58 11.38 7.10 24.80
CA LEU A 58 10.66 5.90 25.22
C LEU A 58 11.30 5.16 26.40
N ASP A 59 12.45 5.65 26.89
CA ASP A 59 13.25 5.00 27.92
C ASP A 59 13.63 3.56 27.53
N LEU A 60 14.21 3.42 26.34
CA LEU A 60 14.66 2.15 25.77
C LEU A 60 16.17 2.15 25.59
N THR A 61 16.77 0.98 25.78
CA THR A 61 18.16 0.74 25.37
C THR A 61 18.27 0.62 23.85
N SER A 62 19.46 0.85 23.29
CA SER A 62 19.71 0.69 21.86
C SER A 62 19.45 -0.75 21.38
N GLU A 63 19.66 -1.74 22.24
CA GLU A 63 19.40 -3.15 21.94
C GLU A 63 17.88 -3.45 21.87
N GLU A 64 17.10 -2.92 22.82
CA GLU A 64 15.64 -3.05 22.80
C GLU A 64 15.03 -2.36 21.56
N MET A 65 15.55 -1.18 21.22
CA MET A 65 15.12 -0.47 20.01
C MET A 65 15.45 -1.27 18.75
N ARG A 66 16.65 -1.85 18.65
CA ARG A 66 17.05 -2.68 17.51
C ARG A 66 16.15 -3.90 17.38
N THR A 67 15.90 -4.58 18.49
CA THR A 67 15.01 -5.75 18.52
C THR A 67 13.59 -5.38 18.09
N ALA A 68 13.04 -4.30 18.62
CA ALA A 68 11.71 -3.82 18.24
C ALA A 68 11.64 -3.49 16.74
N MET A 69 12.64 -2.82 16.17
CA MET A 69 12.68 -2.52 14.74
C MET A 69 12.75 -3.77 13.87
N GLU A 70 13.48 -4.81 14.29
CA GLU A 70 13.54 -6.10 13.58
C GLU A 70 12.17 -6.80 13.60
N VAL A 71 11.49 -6.80 14.74
CA VAL A 71 10.13 -7.36 14.89
C VAL A 71 9.14 -6.60 14.01
N LEU A 72 9.14 -5.27 14.06
CA LEU A 72 8.24 -4.43 13.26
C LEU A 72 8.47 -4.61 11.74
N LEU A 73 9.72 -4.84 11.31
CA LEU A 73 10.05 -5.20 9.93
C LEU A 73 9.50 -6.57 9.55
N ALA A 74 9.68 -7.56 10.41
CA ALA A 74 9.20 -8.93 10.18
C ALA A 74 7.67 -9.00 10.09
N GLU A 75 6.98 -8.22 10.92
CA GLU A 75 5.51 -8.08 10.92
C GLU A 75 4.98 -7.19 9.78
N GLY A 76 5.87 -6.58 8.98
CA GLY A 76 5.48 -5.72 7.86
C GLY A 76 4.83 -4.39 8.26
N LEU A 77 5.03 -3.94 9.50
CA LEU A 77 4.51 -2.66 10.04
C LEU A 77 5.37 -1.47 9.62
N ILE A 78 6.65 -1.73 9.36
CA ILE A 78 7.59 -0.78 8.77
C ILE A 78 8.30 -1.42 7.58
N ALA A 79 8.83 -0.62 6.68
CA ALA A 79 9.61 -1.06 5.55
C ALA A 79 10.90 -0.25 5.42
N ARG A 80 11.90 -0.81 4.73
CA ARG A 80 13.13 -0.07 4.42
C ARG A 80 12.88 0.85 3.24
N GLY A 81 13.05 2.13 3.45
CA GLY A 81 12.99 3.16 2.41
C GLY A 81 14.40 3.61 1.98
N SER A 82 14.47 4.51 1.02
CA SER A 82 15.74 5.04 0.48
C SER A 82 16.56 5.87 1.50
N ARG A 83 15.91 6.44 2.50
CA ARG A 83 16.54 7.30 3.53
C ARG A 83 16.38 6.77 4.95
N GLY A 84 15.94 5.53 5.13
CA GLY A 84 15.70 4.95 6.45
C GLY A 84 14.50 4.04 6.46
N TYR A 85 13.72 4.08 7.52
CA TYR A 85 12.51 3.28 7.65
C TYR A 85 11.26 4.13 7.41
N VAL A 86 10.24 3.52 6.85
CA VAL A 86 8.92 4.12 6.64
C VAL A 86 7.86 3.26 7.30
N VAL A 87 6.87 3.90 7.90
CA VAL A 87 5.69 3.20 8.44
C VAL A 87 4.81 2.80 7.27
N VAL A 88 4.39 1.55 7.26
CA VAL A 88 3.55 0.99 6.20
C VAL A 88 2.09 1.40 6.42
N ASP A 89 1.41 1.85 5.38
CA ASP A 89 -0.03 2.08 5.41
C ASP A 89 -0.77 0.74 5.34
N LEU A 90 -1.22 0.26 6.51
CA LEU A 90 -1.92 -1.01 6.62
C LEU A 90 -3.24 -1.04 5.86
N LYS A 91 -3.90 0.11 5.68
CA LYS A 91 -5.14 0.18 4.90
C LYS A 91 -4.86 -0.01 3.42
N GLU A 92 -3.78 0.59 2.92
CA GLU A 92 -3.35 0.40 1.53
C GLU A 92 -2.97 -1.06 1.26
N LEU A 93 -2.23 -1.71 2.19
CA LEU A 93 -1.91 -3.13 2.09
C LEU A 93 -3.15 -4.02 2.08
N GLU A 94 -4.15 -3.72 2.92
CA GLU A 94 -5.37 -4.52 2.98
C GLU A 94 -6.24 -4.31 1.75
N ILE A 95 -6.30 -3.09 1.24
CA ILE A 95 -6.94 -2.79 -0.03
C ILE A 95 -6.26 -3.58 -1.15
N ASP A 96 -4.93 -3.55 -1.23
CA ASP A 96 -4.18 -4.29 -2.25
C ASP A 96 -4.42 -5.80 -2.16
N LYS A 97 -4.49 -6.36 -0.95
CA LYS A 97 -4.80 -7.78 -0.73
C LYS A 97 -6.24 -8.13 -1.09
N SER A 98 -7.19 -7.27 -0.72
CA SER A 98 -8.62 -7.50 -0.93
C SER A 98 -9.03 -7.29 -2.39
N TYR A 99 -8.37 -6.36 -3.07
CA TYR A 99 -8.62 -6.04 -4.48
C TYR A 99 -7.68 -6.75 -5.46
N THR A 100 -6.71 -7.54 -4.96
CA THR A 100 -6.01 -8.48 -5.84
C THR A 100 -6.96 -9.62 -6.11
N PRO A 101 -7.50 -9.79 -7.33
CA PRO A 101 -8.42 -10.87 -7.65
C PRO A 101 -7.73 -12.19 -7.33
N LYS A 102 -8.26 -12.95 -6.38
CA LYS A 102 -7.79 -14.32 -6.14
C LYS A 102 -8.07 -15.10 -7.41
N PHE A 103 -7.02 -15.52 -8.08
CA PHE A 103 -7.12 -16.37 -9.27
C PHE A 103 -7.79 -17.67 -8.88
N ASP A 104 -9.12 -17.75 -9.09
CA ASP A 104 -9.83 -19.01 -9.05
C ASP A 104 -9.56 -19.67 -10.40
N GLY A 105 -8.75 -20.75 -10.40
CA GLY A 105 -8.32 -21.47 -11.59
C GLY A 105 -9.44 -22.12 -12.43
N ARG A 106 -10.68 -21.71 -12.21
CA ARG A 106 -11.84 -22.01 -13.04
C ARG A 106 -11.88 -21.08 -14.23
N THR A 107 -10.93 -21.24 -15.15
CA THR A 107 -11.01 -20.61 -16.46
C THR A 107 -12.33 -20.98 -17.13
N ARG A 108 -13.26 -20.03 -17.22
CA ARG A 108 -14.37 -20.12 -18.18
C ARG A 108 -13.73 -20.31 -19.56
N ARG A 109 -14.09 -21.39 -20.26
CA ARG A 109 -13.68 -21.59 -21.64
C ARG A 109 -14.15 -20.38 -22.44
N VAL A 110 -13.21 -19.54 -22.87
CA VAL A 110 -13.47 -18.36 -23.70
C VAL A 110 -13.91 -18.86 -25.07
N GLN A 111 -15.01 -18.35 -25.62
CA GLN A 111 -15.47 -18.71 -26.95
C GLN A 111 -14.47 -18.25 -28.01
N PRO A 112 -14.26 -19.00 -29.10
CA PRO A 112 -13.40 -18.59 -30.21
C PRO A 112 -13.84 -17.22 -30.75
N GLY A 113 -12.89 -16.31 -30.95
CA GLY A 113 -13.12 -14.92 -31.40
C GLY A 113 -13.22 -13.88 -30.27
N VAL A 114 -13.53 -14.25 -29.02
CA VAL A 114 -13.50 -13.34 -27.87
C VAL A 114 -12.05 -13.05 -27.45
N GLU A 115 -11.18 -14.02 -27.60
CA GLU A 115 -9.76 -13.87 -27.24
C GLU A 115 -9.03 -12.87 -28.15
N GLU A 116 -9.35 -12.85 -29.44
CA GLU A 116 -8.81 -11.88 -30.39
C GLU A 116 -9.29 -10.44 -30.08
N LYS A 117 -10.59 -10.29 -29.78
CA LYS A 117 -11.14 -8.97 -29.38
C LYS A 117 -10.51 -8.46 -28.09
N ARG A 118 -10.35 -9.33 -27.09
CA ARG A 118 -9.69 -8.96 -25.82
C ARG A 118 -8.25 -8.58 -26.03
N LYS A 119 -7.53 -9.31 -26.86
CA LYS A 119 -6.16 -8.97 -27.22
C LYS A 119 -6.09 -7.60 -27.88
N ALA A 120 -6.94 -7.32 -28.86
CA ALA A 120 -7.01 -6.02 -29.50
C ALA A 120 -7.34 -4.89 -28.51
N ALA A 121 -8.23 -5.13 -27.53
CA ALA A 121 -8.53 -4.16 -26.47
C ALA A 121 -7.34 -3.94 -25.54
N VAL A 122 -6.60 -5.00 -25.17
CA VAL A 122 -5.38 -4.88 -24.35
C VAL A 122 -4.30 -4.09 -25.08
N ASP A 123 -4.10 -4.36 -26.37
CA ASP A 123 -3.14 -3.63 -27.20
C ASP A 123 -3.52 -2.15 -27.31
N ALA A 124 -4.81 -1.85 -27.55
CA ALA A 124 -5.31 -0.48 -27.59
C ALA A 124 -5.14 0.26 -26.27
N ILE A 125 -5.37 -0.42 -25.13
CA ILE A 125 -5.15 0.13 -23.80
C ILE A 125 -3.66 0.38 -23.59
N SER A 126 -2.80 -0.56 -23.95
CA SER A 126 -1.34 -0.41 -23.83
C SER A 126 -0.82 0.81 -24.62
N GLU A 127 -1.25 0.97 -25.86
CA GLU A 127 -0.83 2.09 -26.71
C GLU A 127 -1.39 3.42 -26.22
N SER A 128 -2.69 3.48 -25.91
CA SER A 128 -3.37 4.75 -25.60
C SER A 128 -3.06 5.29 -24.21
N PHE A 129 -2.77 4.41 -23.25
CA PHE A 129 -2.65 4.80 -21.83
C PHE A 129 -1.27 4.56 -21.23
N PHE A 130 -0.46 3.69 -21.83
CA PHE A 130 0.88 3.32 -21.35
C PHE A 130 1.99 3.55 -22.38
N ASN A 131 1.71 4.25 -23.47
CA ASN A 131 2.65 4.52 -24.57
C ASN A 131 3.30 3.23 -25.13
N GLY A 132 2.55 2.16 -25.21
CA GLY A 132 3.02 0.85 -25.68
C GLY A 132 3.87 0.07 -24.68
N VAL A 133 4.16 0.62 -23.49
CA VAL A 133 4.99 -0.03 -22.46
C VAL A 133 4.16 -0.29 -21.20
N MET A 134 3.39 -1.35 -21.22
CA MET A 134 2.60 -1.79 -20.06
C MET A 134 3.36 -2.86 -19.27
N THR A 135 3.37 -2.77 -17.92
CA THR A 135 4.03 -3.76 -17.07
C THR A 135 3.24 -5.07 -17.01
N LEU A 136 3.93 -6.18 -16.74
CA LEU A 136 3.31 -7.50 -16.61
C LEU A 136 2.15 -7.52 -15.60
N ASN A 137 2.28 -6.76 -14.51
CA ASN A 137 1.24 -6.64 -13.51
C ASN A 137 -0.05 -6.04 -14.07
N TRP A 138 0.03 -5.05 -14.99
CA TRP A 138 -1.13 -4.49 -15.64
C TRP A 138 -1.78 -5.47 -16.62
N TYR A 139 -0.99 -6.25 -17.37
CA TYR A 139 -1.53 -7.30 -18.22
C TYR A 139 -2.33 -8.33 -17.42
N THR A 140 -1.80 -8.73 -16.27
CA THR A 140 -2.48 -9.66 -15.37
C THR A 140 -3.79 -9.07 -14.82
N ASP A 141 -3.76 -7.82 -14.37
CA ASP A 141 -4.95 -7.15 -13.81
C ASP A 141 -6.05 -6.96 -14.86
N ILE A 142 -5.70 -6.54 -16.07
CA ILE A 142 -6.66 -6.40 -17.18
C ILE A 142 -7.24 -7.78 -17.57
N GLY A 143 -6.40 -8.81 -17.62
CA GLY A 143 -6.87 -10.18 -17.84
C GLY A 143 -7.86 -10.65 -16.78
N ASN A 144 -7.62 -10.31 -15.53
CA ASN A 144 -8.53 -10.62 -14.43
C ASN A 144 -9.85 -9.84 -14.54
N MET A 145 -9.81 -8.58 -14.96
CA MET A 145 -11.02 -7.79 -15.18
C MET A 145 -11.92 -8.41 -16.25
N PHE A 146 -11.34 -8.92 -17.33
CA PHE A 146 -12.11 -9.67 -18.33
C PHE A 146 -12.65 -11.00 -17.81
N ASN A 147 -11.86 -11.74 -17.04
CA ASN A 147 -12.20 -13.12 -16.67
C ASN A 147 -13.05 -13.21 -15.41
N ILE A 148 -12.81 -12.35 -14.42
CA ILE A 148 -13.46 -12.39 -13.10
C ILE A 148 -14.67 -11.46 -13.07
N TYR A 149 -14.49 -10.21 -13.52
CA TYR A 149 -15.57 -9.22 -13.49
C TYR A 149 -16.42 -9.21 -14.76
N ALA A 150 -16.02 -9.99 -15.78
CA ALA A 150 -16.72 -10.11 -17.06
C ALA A 150 -16.97 -8.74 -17.74
N PHE A 151 -16.03 -7.80 -17.59
CA PHE A 151 -16.12 -6.52 -18.28
C PHE A 151 -16.02 -6.74 -19.80
N SER A 152 -16.80 -5.96 -20.57
CA SER A 152 -16.63 -5.91 -22.01
C SER A 152 -15.42 -5.05 -22.39
N GLU A 153 -14.98 -5.21 -23.64
CA GLU A 153 -13.85 -4.44 -24.19
C GLU A 153 -14.12 -2.93 -24.13
N GLU A 154 -15.35 -2.51 -24.42
CA GLU A 154 -15.76 -1.11 -24.40
C GLU A 154 -15.75 -0.54 -22.98
N VAL A 155 -16.22 -1.32 -22.00
CA VAL A 155 -16.20 -0.92 -20.58
C VAL A 155 -14.77 -0.75 -20.09
N MET A 156 -13.86 -1.64 -20.49
CA MET A 156 -12.45 -1.53 -20.13
C MET A 156 -11.81 -0.26 -20.70
N ILE A 157 -12.01 0.03 -21.98
CA ILE A 157 -11.48 1.23 -22.61
C ILE A 157 -12.06 2.49 -21.95
N ALA A 158 -13.37 2.53 -21.69
CA ALA A 158 -14.03 3.64 -21.02
C ALA A 158 -13.50 3.87 -19.59
N LEU A 159 -13.24 2.79 -18.84
CA LEU A 159 -12.67 2.85 -17.49
C LEU A 159 -11.27 3.50 -17.51
N PHE A 160 -10.40 3.04 -18.40
CA PHE A 160 -9.05 3.59 -18.52
C PHE A 160 -9.07 5.05 -18.99
N GLN A 161 -9.97 5.40 -19.90
CA GLN A 161 -10.15 6.78 -20.36
C GLN A 161 -10.61 7.68 -19.21
N TYR A 162 -11.60 7.26 -18.44
CA TYR A 162 -12.07 7.98 -17.26
C TYR A 162 -10.97 8.22 -16.24
N CYS A 163 -10.16 7.19 -15.95
CA CYS A 163 -9.02 7.33 -15.04
C CYS A 163 -7.95 8.29 -15.58
N LYS A 164 -7.68 8.26 -16.88
CA LYS A 164 -6.71 9.18 -17.53
C LYS A 164 -7.16 10.64 -17.46
N GLU A 165 -8.42 10.92 -17.76
CA GLU A 165 -8.99 12.27 -17.71
C GLU A 165 -8.88 12.87 -16.30
N ARG A 166 -9.01 12.05 -15.26
CA ARG A 166 -8.85 12.44 -13.86
C ARG A 166 -7.41 12.45 -13.37
N LYS A 167 -6.42 12.22 -14.25
CA LYS A 167 -5.00 12.09 -13.90
C LYS A 167 -4.74 11.05 -12.81
N ALA A 168 -5.57 10.04 -12.75
CA ALA A 168 -5.60 9.02 -11.71
C ALA A 168 -5.40 7.61 -12.29
N LEU A 169 -4.54 7.49 -13.32
CA LEU A 169 -4.22 6.19 -13.92
C LEU A 169 -3.26 5.42 -13.01
N ASN A 170 -3.79 4.95 -11.89
CA ASN A 170 -3.09 4.03 -10.98
C ASN A 170 -4.06 2.92 -10.54
N LYS A 171 -3.52 1.81 -10.06
CA LYS A 171 -4.31 0.64 -9.67
C LYS A 171 -5.41 0.96 -8.67
N LYS A 172 -5.14 1.82 -7.70
CA LYS A 172 -6.08 2.21 -6.66
C LYS A 172 -7.36 2.85 -7.22
N TYR A 173 -7.22 3.67 -8.27
CA TYR A 173 -8.38 4.32 -8.91
C TYR A 173 -9.10 3.43 -9.91
N VAL A 174 -8.35 2.55 -10.59
CA VAL A 174 -8.95 1.64 -11.58
C VAL A 174 -9.81 0.58 -10.90
N TYR A 175 -9.48 0.23 -9.64
CA TYR A 175 -10.24 -0.74 -8.83
C TYR A 175 -11.27 -0.10 -7.89
N ALA A 176 -11.30 1.22 -7.72
CA ALA A 176 -12.26 1.93 -6.88
C ALA A 176 -13.57 2.20 -7.61
#